data_31dd233c8977d083338f2d9e85cb732a
#
_entry.id   31dd233c8977d083338f2d9e85cb732a
#
_cell.length_a   1.000
_cell.length_b   1.000
_cell.length_c   1.000
_cell.angle_alpha   90.00
_cell.angle_beta   90.00
_cell.angle_gamma   90.00
#
_symmetry.space_group_name_H-M   'P 1'
#
loop_
_entity.id
_entity.type
_entity.pdbx_description
1 polymer ?
#
loop_
_entity_poly.entity_id
_entity_poly.type
_entity_poly.pdbx_seq_one_letter_code
_entity_poly.pdbx_strand_id
1 'polypeptide(L)'
;KASLLAGTRWAASNATTMFSSEEEKEKKRKKAMKEQADYLVSEIGKLKGSIVKIGQMMALYGEHFLPEEITQALNTLNNQTVDLAWPAIKQQLHSQLGSKLDDLTIDHEPLGTASLAQVHRATRKSDGLEMVLKIQYPGVAEAIDSDMSLFKNMLKLTRMVPQTREFDQWFDEVREMMHREVNYKIEAATTRRFAARLKEDPRYIVPQIIDGYCTDQVLCMTFERGVPINSPVMLSLPQERRNKLGEASLEIAVREIFEWGEMQTDPNFGNYLVRLGNGNDILDKIILLDFGAIRQFDEHLLGVARKLIHAGFNHSSEEMVQAMTGYEFFDSIPQSIKPDMAKVFLLATEAFSNPSNNPDLPAGVMDEHFAYDWKASQLHSRVMQQASKSMASRYFSVPPKEFMFISRKFIGAYTFMTVIEAKTNVRAMVKKFI
;
A
#
# COMPACT_ATOMS: atom_id res chain seq x y z
N LYS A 1 -28.63 -18.78 -5.77
CA LYS A 1 -28.60 -19.86 -4.75
C LYS A 1 -27.83 -19.44 -3.49
N ALA A 2 -26.70 -18.73 -3.61
CA ALA A 2 -25.90 -18.26 -2.47
C ALA A 2 -26.66 -17.29 -1.54
N SER A 3 -27.42 -16.35 -2.09
CA SER A 3 -28.22 -15.38 -1.33
C SER A 3 -29.40 -16.00 -0.56
N LEU A 4 -30.01 -17.04 -1.10
CA LEU A 4 -31.11 -17.79 -0.41
C LEU A 4 -30.57 -18.60 0.78
N LEU A 5 -29.39 -19.21 0.65
CA LEU A 5 -28.76 -20.00 1.71
C LEU A 5 -28.23 -19.10 2.86
N ALA A 6 -27.75 -17.90 2.55
CA ALA A 6 -27.31 -16.93 3.56
C ALA A 6 -28.54 -16.41 4.38
N GLY A 7 -29.63 -16.09 3.71
CA GLY A 7 -30.86 -15.62 4.37
C GLY A 7 -31.51 -16.66 5.27
N THR A 8 -31.54 -17.95 4.87
CA THR A 8 -32.10 -19.02 5.67
C THR A 8 -31.25 -19.39 6.90
N ARG A 9 -29.95 -19.34 6.79
CA ARG A 9 -29.02 -19.54 7.93
C ARG A 9 -29.09 -18.41 8.97
N TRP A 10 -29.27 -17.16 8.53
CA TRP A 10 -29.46 -16.03 9.44
C TRP A 10 -30.78 -16.15 10.23
N ALA A 11 -31.88 -16.54 9.59
CA ALA A 11 -33.16 -16.73 10.26
C ALA A 11 -33.13 -17.91 11.27
N ALA A 12 -32.40 -18.99 10.96
CA ALA A 12 -32.22 -20.11 11.88
C ALA A 12 -31.34 -19.77 13.09
N SER A 13 -30.33 -18.93 12.92
CA SER A 13 -29.46 -18.46 14.00
C SER A 13 -30.21 -17.59 15.02
N ASN A 14 -31.14 -16.76 14.58
CA ASN A 14 -31.90 -15.88 15.47
C ASN A 14 -32.95 -16.67 16.33
N ALA A 15 -33.46 -17.78 15.85
CA ALA A 15 -34.43 -18.57 16.60
C ALA A 15 -33.78 -19.30 17.81
N THR A 16 -32.51 -19.62 17.76
CA THR A 16 -31.79 -20.35 18.82
C THR A 16 -31.19 -19.46 19.93
N THR A 17 -31.26 -18.13 19.80
CA THR A 17 -30.60 -17.18 20.71
C THR A 17 -31.51 -16.61 21.80
N MET A 18 -32.77 -16.96 21.87
CA MET A 18 -33.73 -16.36 22.81
C MET A 18 -33.46 -16.68 24.30
N PHE A 19 -32.60 -17.65 24.62
CA PHE A 19 -32.28 -18.06 25.99
C PHE A 19 -30.79 -18.00 26.36
N SER A 20 -29.96 -17.36 25.54
CA SER A 20 -28.52 -17.27 25.75
C SER A 20 -28.14 -15.93 26.43
N SER A 21 -27.04 -15.89 27.20
CA SER A 21 -26.48 -14.65 27.72
C SER A 21 -26.09 -13.69 26.58
N GLU A 22 -26.01 -12.39 26.85
CA GLU A 22 -25.61 -11.39 25.84
C GLU A 22 -24.23 -11.71 25.24
N GLU A 23 -23.29 -12.19 26.06
CA GLU A 23 -21.95 -12.62 25.63
C GLU A 23 -21.97 -13.84 24.71
N GLU A 24 -22.83 -14.81 25.01
CA GLU A 24 -23.03 -15.97 24.13
C GLU A 24 -23.73 -15.62 22.82
N LYS A 25 -24.67 -14.67 22.86
CA LYS A 25 -25.33 -14.14 21.66
C LYS A 25 -24.32 -13.43 20.76
N GLU A 26 -23.45 -12.60 21.34
CA GLU A 26 -22.41 -11.89 20.58
C GLU A 26 -21.39 -12.86 19.97
N LYS A 27 -20.94 -13.85 20.73
CA LYS A 27 -20.03 -14.91 20.24
C LYS A 27 -20.63 -15.72 19.10
N LYS A 28 -21.91 -16.09 19.20
CA LYS A 28 -22.64 -16.79 18.13
C LYS A 28 -22.81 -15.90 16.91
N ARG A 29 -23.11 -14.60 17.09
CA ARG A 29 -23.23 -13.63 16.01
C ARG A 29 -21.90 -13.44 15.26
N LYS A 30 -20.79 -13.26 15.97
CA LYS A 30 -19.44 -13.15 15.37
C LYS A 30 -19.09 -14.43 14.59
N LYS A 31 -19.35 -15.62 15.17
CA LYS A 31 -19.10 -16.88 14.50
C LYS A 31 -19.92 -17.01 13.20
N ALA A 32 -21.22 -16.71 13.25
CA ALA A 32 -22.09 -16.77 12.07
C ALA A 32 -21.65 -15.74 10.99
N MET A 33 -21.23 -14.55 11.40
CA MET A 33 -20.71 -13.51 10.49
C MET A 33 -19.42 -13.98 9.83
N LYS A 34 -18.51 -14.57 10.59
CA LYS A 34 -17.26 -15.14 10.04
C LYS A 34 -17.54 -16.24 9.01
N GLU A 35 -18.40 -17.20 9.33
CA GLU A 35 -18.76 -18.28 8.40
C GLU A 35 -19.39 -17.74 7.11
N GLN A 36 -20.22 -16.69 7.20
CA GLN A 36 -20.80 -16.02 6.04
C GLN A 36 -19.75 -15.26 5.23
N ALA A 37 -18.82 -14.55 5.90
CA ALA A 37 -17.72 -13.84 5.27
C ALA A 37 -16.79 -14.81 4.53
N ASP A 38 -16.37 -15.90 5.17
CA ASP A 38 -15.52 -16.92 4.57
C ASP A 38 -16.20 -17.57 3.34
N TYR A 39 -17.51 -17.86 3.44
CA TYR A 39 -18.26 -18.37 2.30
C TYR A 39 -18.33 -17.36 1.14
N LEU A 40 -18.64 -16.08 1.44
CA LEU A 40 -18.71 -15.02 0.44
C LEU A 40 -17.36 -14.87 -0.28
N VAL A 41 -16.28 -14.83 0.49
CA VAL A 41 -14.91 -14.68 -0.04
C VAL A 41 -14.49 -15.90 -0.85
N SER A 42 -14.88 -17.10 -0.42
CA SER A 42 -14.67 -18.32 -1.21
C SER A 42 -15.38 -18.28 -2.56
N GLU A 43 -16.61 -17.74 -2.62
CA GLU A 43 -17.34 -17.57 -3.89
C GLU A 43 -16.70 -16.48 -4.75
N ILE A 44 -16.25 -15.36 -4.15
CA ILE A 44 -15.53 -14.29 -4.82
C ILE A 44 -14.20 -14.79 -5.41
N GLY A 45 -13.45 -15.60 -4.66
CA GLY A 45 -12.18 -16.18 -5.12
C GLY A 45 -12.31 -17.11 -6.33
N LYS A 46 -13.51 -17.68 -6.56
CA LYS A 46 -13.82 -18.44 -7.77
C LYS A 46 -14.07 -17.56 -9.00
N LEU A 47 -14.45 -16.31 -8.77
CA LEU A 47 -14.65 -15.30 -9.79
C LEU A 47 -13.30 -14.66 -10.08
N LYS A 48 -12.71 -14.95 -11.21
CA LYS A 48 -11.37 -14.43 -11.60
C LYS A 48 -11.46 -12.96 -12.02
N GLY A 49 -10.31 -12.26 -12.02
CA GLY A 49 -10.20 -10.91 -12.58
C GLY A 49 -10.44 -9.78 -11.57
N SER A 50 -11.16 -8.75 -11.99
CA SER A 50 -11.38 -7.51 -11.23
C SER A 50 -12.02 -7.73 -9.85
N ILE A 51 -12.88 -8.71 -9.71
CA ILE A 51 -13.57 -9.00 -8.43
C ILE A 51 -12.59 -9.39 -7.30
N VAL A 52 -11.54 -10.15 -7.60
CA VAL A 52 -10.48 -10.47 -6.64
C VAL A 52 -9.74 -9.21 -6.21
N LYS A 53 -9.37 -8.34 -7.17
CA LYS A 53 -8.73 -7.05 -6.87
C LYS A 53 -9.64 -6.12 -6.07
N ILE A 54 -10.93 -6.07 -6.41
CA ILE A 54 -11.93 -5.32 -5.63
C ILE A 54 -11.91 -5.78 -4.17
N GLY A 55 -11.97 -7.10 -3.93
CA GLY A 55 -11.89 -7.67 -2.59
C GLY A 55 -10.61 -7.30 -1.86
N GLN A 56 -9.46 -7.36 -2.55
CA GLN A 56 -8.16 -6.94 -2.02
C GLN A 56 -8.14 -5.45 -1.65
N MET A 57 -8.62 -4.58 -2.54
CA MET A 57 -8.71 -3.14 -2.27
C MET A 57 -9.67 -2.84 -1.11
N MET A 58 -10.79 -3.54 -1.05
CA MET A 58 -11.72 -3.38 0.06
C MET A 58 -11.16 -3.86 1.39
N ALA A 59 -10.42 -4.97 1.42
CA ALA A 59 -9.69 -5.39 2.61
C ALA A 59 -8.67 -4.32 3.07
N LEU A 60 -8.01 -3.72 2.11
CA LEU A 60 -6.94 -2.75 2.33
C LEU A 60 -7.45 -1.38 2.76
N TYR A 61 -8.56 -0.91 2.20
CA TYR A 61 -9.12 0.43 2.41
C TYR A 61 -10.43 0.43 3.19
N GLY A 62 -11.00 -0.76 3.47
CA GLY A 62 -12.30 -0.92 4.10
C GLY A 62 -12.28 -1.21 5.59
N GLU A 63 -11.12 -1.20 6.23
CA GLU A 63 -10.95 -1.54 7.65
C GLU A 63 -11.92 -0.79 8.59
N HIS A 64 -12.33 0.43 8.22
CA HIS A 64 -13.26 1.25 8.99
C HIS A 64 -14.73 1.07 8.60
N PHE A 65 -15.00 0.53 7.42
CA PHE A 65 -16.36 0.36 6.90
C PHE A 65 -16.82 -1.08 6.92
N LEU A 66 -15.88 -2.01 6.96
CA LEU A 66 -16.14 -3.44 6.95
C LEU A 66 -15.94 -4.04 8.34
N PRO A 67 -16.81 -4.93 8.81
CA PRO A 67 -16.54 -5.74 9.98
C PRO A 67 -15.21 -6.48 9.88
N GLU A 68 -14.55 -6.67 11.02
CA GLU A 68 -13.23 -7.33 11.10
C GLU A 68 -13.25 -8.71 10.44
N GLU A 69 -14.34 -9.47 10.61
CA GLU A 69 -14.51 -10.80 10.04
C GLU A 69 -14.52 -10.77 8.50
N ILE A 70 -15.09 -9.71 7.90
CA ILE A 70 -15.09 -9.53 6.43
C ILE A 70 -13.69 -9.12 5.97
N THR A 71 -13.06 -8.19 6.65
CA THR A 71 -11.70 -7.72 6.31
C THR A 71 -10.70 -8.87 6.38
N GLN A 72 -10.77 -9.70 7.44
CA GLN A 72 -9.93 -10.90 7.57
C GLN A 72 -10.19 -11.91 6.44
N ALA A 73 -11.44 -12.16 6.11
CA ALA A 73 -11.79 -13.06 5.03
C ALA A 73 -11.30 -12.53 3.67
N LEU A 74 -11.49 -11.23 3.37
CA LEU A 74 -11.01 -10.60 2.13
C LEU A 74 -9.48 -10.62 2.02
N ASN A 75 -8.76 -10.53 3.12
CA ASN A 75 -7.29 -10.64 3.14
C ASN A 75 -6.79 -12.01 2.64
N THR A 76 -7.61 -13.07 2.71
CA THR A 76 -7.24 -14.37 2.15
C THR A 76 -7.15 -14.37 0.62
N LEU A 77 -7.79 -13.38 -0.04
CA LEU A 77 -7.71 -13.20 -1.50
C LEU A 77 -6.34 -12.71 -1.97
N ASN A 78 -5.54 -12.13 -1.09
CA ASN A 78 -4.21 -11.59 -1.44
C ASN A 78 -3.26 -12.65 -2.03
N ASN A 79 -3.48 -13.93 -1.71
CA ASN A 79 -2.65 -15.05 -2.13
C ASN A 79 -3.26 -15.87 -3.30
N GLN A 80 -4.35 -15.38 -3.91
CA GLN A 80 -5.09 -16.14 -4.94
C GLN A 80 -4.92 -15.55 -6.35
N THR A 81 -3.77 -14.99 -6.68
CA THR A 81 -3.48 -14.62 -8.07
C THR A 81 -3.28 -15.87 -8.90
N VAL A 82 -4.08 -16.04 -9.95
CA VAL A 82 -3.97 -17.16 -10.88
C VAL A 82 -3.44 -16.62 -12.19
N ASP A 83 -2.29 -17.14 -12.62
CA ASP A 83 -1.71 -16.82 -13.91
C ASP A 83 -2.63 -17.24 -15.04
N LEU A 84 -2.78 -16.39 -16.03
CA LEU A 84 -3.36 -16.79 -17.31
C LEU A 84 -2.33 -17.59 -18.11
N ALA A 85 -2.79 -18.66 -18.75
CA ALA A 85 -1.95 -19.45 -19.62
C ALA A 85 -1.44 -18.60 -20.80
N TRP A 86 -0.20 -18.83 -21.20
CA TRP A 86 0.48 -18.11 -22.29
C TRP A 86 -0.36 -17.90 -23.56
N PRO A 87 -1.16 -18.88 -24.07
CA PRO A 87 -1.98 -18.64 -25.24
C PRO A 87 -2.95 -17.46 -25.11
N ALA A 88 -3.53 -17.24 -23.93
CA ALA A 88 -4.45 -16.12 -23.68
C ALA A 88 -3.69 -14.77 -23.64
N ILE A 89 -2.53 -14.74 -22.98
CA ILE A 89 -1.64 -13.56 -22.97
C ILE A 89 -1.13 -13.24 -24.38
N LYS A 90 -0.72 -14.25 -25.13
CA LYS A 90 -0.29 -14.08 -26.53
C LYS A 90 -1.39 -13.50 -27.42
N GLN A 91 -2.64 -13.96 -27.26
CA GLN A 91 -3.79 -13.42 -27.97
C GLN A 91 -4.02 -11.95 -27.60
N GLN A 92 -3.93 -11.60 -26.31
CA GLN A 92 -4.04 -10.22 -25.84
C GLN A 92 -2.93 -9.33 -26.44
N LEU A 93 -1.68 -9.79 -26.39
CA LEU A 93 -0.56 -9.07 -26.99
C LEU A 93 -0.74 -8.87 -28.49
N HIS A 94 -1.20 -9.90 -29.19
CA HIS A 94 -1.45 -9.81 -30.64
C HIS A 94 -2.55 -8.77 -30.96
N SER A 95 -3.61 -8.73 -30.16
CA SER A 95 -4.68 -7.73 -30.32
C SER A 95 -4.20 -6.30 -30.08
N GLN A 96 -3.23 -6.12 -29.15
CA GLN A 96 -2.74 -4.80 -28.74
C GLN A 96 -1.55 -4.29 -29.57
N LEU A 97 -0.62 -5.15 -29.92
CA LEU A 97 0.63 -4.78 -30.60
C LEU A 97 0.64 -5.08 -32.10
N GLY A 98 -0.23 -5.98 -32.58
CA GLY A 98 -0.29 -6.36 -34.00
C GLY A 98 1.06 -6.86 -34.49
N SER A 99 1.51 -6.35 -35.64
CA SER A 99 2.79 -6.73 -36.30
C SER A 99 4.04 -6.34 -35.49
N LYS A 100 3.94 -5.41 -34.53
CA LYS A 100 5.07 -5.06 -33.62
C LYS A 100 5.51 -6.26 -32.79
N LEU A 101 4.60 -7.20 -32.53
CA LEU A 101 4.91 -8.42 -31.79
C LEU A 101 5.97 -9.28 -32.48
N ASP A 102 6.08 -9.22 -33.81
CA ASP A 102 7.05 -10.00 -34.59
C ASP A 102 8.50 -9.59 -34.32
N ASP A 103 8.74 -8.35 -33.89
CA ASP A 103 10.05 -7.83 -33.48
C ASP A 103 10.45 -8.23 -32.04
N LEU A 104 9.60 -8.91 -31.32
CA LEU A 104 9.84 -9.29 -29.92
C LEU A 104 10.09 -10.80 -29.80
N THR A 105 11.02 -11.15 -28.91
CA THR A 105 11.12 -12.47 -28.28
C THR A 105 10.63 -12.32 -26.86
N ILE A 106 9.59 -13.06 -26.46
CA ILE A 106 8.92 -12.91 -25.16
C ILE A 106 9.06 -14.20 -24.38
N ASP A 107 9.46 -14.10 -23.11
CA ASP A 107 9.49 -15.24 -22.21
C ASP A 107 8.05 -15.65 -21.87
N HIS A 108 7.72 -16.94 -22.03
CA HIS A 108 6.36 -17.44 -21.82
C HIS A 108 5.99 -17.50 -20.35
N GLU A 109 6.98 -17.74 -19.49
CA GLU A 109 6.79 -17.71 -18.03
C GLU A 109 6.78 -16.25 -17.55
N PRO A 110 5.80 -15.83 -16.75
CA PRO A 110 5.75 -14.47 -16.24
C PRO A 110 6.87 -14.21 -15.23
N LEU A 111 7.44 -13.00 -15.25
CA LEU A 111 8.33 -12.50 -14.20
C LEU A 111 7.56 -12.24 -12.89
N GLY A 112 6.30 -11.92 -13.02
CA GLY A 112 5.42 -11.64 -11.90
C GLY A 112 3.97 -11.54 -12.34
N THR A 113 3.09 -11.77 -11.38
CA THR A 113 1.65 -11.73 -11.58
C THR A 113 1.04 -10.74 -10.63
N ALA A 114 0.21 -9.86 -11.16
CA ALA A 114 -0.66 -8.99 -10.41
C ALA A 114 -2.11 -9.45 -10.54
N SER A 115 -2.99 -8.91 -9.70
CA SER A 115 -4.41 -9.30 -9.71
C SER A 115 -5.13 -8.98 -11.02
N LEU A 116 -4.65 -7.98 -11.79
CA LEU A 116 -5.25 -7.52 -13.04
C LEU A 116 -4.32 -7.64 -14.26
N ALA A 117 -3.09 -8.13 -14.08
CA ALA A 117 -2.07 -8.15 -15.12
C ALA A 117 -1.01 -9.22 -14.87
N GLN A 118 -0.29 -9.57 -15.93
CA GLN A 118 0.98 -10.31 -15.85
C GLN A 118 2.11 -9.49 -16.44
N VAL A 119 3.33 -9.71 -15.92
CA VAL A 119 4.54 -9.07 -16.37
C VAL A 119 5.43 -10.12 -17.04
N HIS A 120 5.75 -9.91 -18.30
CA HIS A 120 6.63 -10.79 -19.07
C HIS A 120 7.90 -10.06 -19.51
N ARG A 121 9.03 -10.76 -19.46
CA ARG A 121 10.26 -10.26 -20.05
C ARG A 121 10.19 -10.42 -21.56
N ALA A 122 10.70 -9.42 -22.28
CA ALA A 122 10.83 -9.43 -23.71
C ALA A 122 12.19 -8.90 -24.14
N THR A 123 12.65 -9.33 -25.30
CA THR A 123 13.86 -8.81 -25.94
C THR A 123 13.49 -8.35 -27.34
N ARG A 124 13.85 -7.12 -27.70
CA ARG A 124 13.68 -6.61 -29.05
C ARG A 124 14.73 -7.23 -29.98
N LYS A 125 14.29 -7.85 -31.07
CA LYS A 125 15.19 -8.60 -31.98
C LYS A 125 16.14 -7.68 -32.73
N SER A 126 15.71 -6.45 -33.03
CA SER A 126 16.47 -5.50 -33.86
C SER A 126 17.76 -5.02 -33.21
N ASP A 127 17.81 -4.88 -31.88
CA ASP A 127 18.96 -4.32 -31.15
C ASP A 127 19.29 -5.02 -29.82
N GLY A 128 18.52 -6.05 -29.45
CA GLY A 128 18.73 -6.80 -28.23
C GLY A 128 18.27 -6.08 -26.96
N LEU A 129 17.49 -4.98 -27.05
CA LEU A 129 16.99 -4.26 -25.89
C LEU A 129 16.10 -5.15 -25.02
N GLU A 130 16.51 -5.33 -23.76
CA GLU A 130 15.72 -6.06 -22.78
C GLU A 130 14.62 -5.13 -22.20
N MET A 131 13.40 -5.64 -22.13
CA MET A 131 12.24 -4.89 -21.65
C MET A 131 11.28 -5.80 -20.88
N VAL A 132 10.33 -5.19 -20.21
CA VAL A 132 9.17 -5.87 -19.60
C VAL A 132 7.89 -5.35 -20.23
N LEU A 133 6.95 -6.27 -20.39
CA LEU A 133 5.59 -6.01 -20.83
C LEU A 133 4.66 -6.30 -19.65
N LYS A 134 4.02 -5.27 -19.06
CA LYS A 134 2.91 -5.38 -18.12
C LYS A 134 1.65 -5.43 -18.93
N ILE A 135 0.95 -6.57 -18.91
CA ILE A 135 -0.15 -6.90 -19.82
C ILE A 135 -1.40 -7.08 -19.02
N GLN A 136 -2.41 -6.25 -19.25
CA GLN A 136 -3.72 -6.40 -18.60
C GLN A 136 -4.40 -7.70 -19.03
N TYR A 137 -5.09 -8.32 -18.10
CA TYR A 137 -5.97 -9.44 -18.43
C TYR A 137 -7.11 -8.98 -19.33
N PRO A 138 -7.50 -9.81 -20.32
CA PRO A 138 -8.58 -9.47 -21.27
C PRO A 138 -9.88 -9.12 -20.52
N GLY A 139 -10.54 -8.03 -20.93
CA GLY A 139 -11.85 -7.63 -20.43
C GLY A 139 -11.90 -7.06 -19.02
N VAL A 140 -10.75 -6.92 -18.35
CA VAL A 140 -10.72 -6.44 -16.94
C VAL A 140 -11.17 -5.00 -16.83
N ALA A 141 -10.69 -4.11 -17.71
CA ALA A 141 -11.05 -2.69 -17.65
C ALA A 141 -12.54 -2.46 -17.87
N GLU A 142 -13.13 -3.20 -18.79
CA GLU A 142 -14.55 -3.13 -19.15
C GLU A 142 -15.45 -3.73 -18.06
N ALA A 143 -14.95 -4.69 -17.28
CA ALA A 143 -15.72 -5.38 -16.25
C ALA A 143 -15.79 -4.63 -14.92
N ILE A 144 -14.92 -3.63 -14.66
CA ILE A 144 -14.81 -2.96 -13.36
C ILE A 144 -16.16 -2.50 -12.84
N ASP A 145 -16.92 -1.73 -13.61
CA ASP A 145 -18.18 -1.13 -13.13
C ASP A 145 -19.26 -2.17 -12.85
N SER A 146 -19.37 -3.19 -13.71
CA SER A 146 -20.31 -4.30 -13.50
C SER A 146 -19.94 -5.14 -12.28
N ASP A 147 -18.67 -5.45 -12.12
CA ASP A 147 -18.16 -6.24 -11.02
C ASP A 147 -18.24 -5.50 -9.68
N MET A 148 -17.92 -4.21 -9.67
CA MET A 148 -18.10 -3.33 -8.51
C MET A 148 -19.57 -3.27 -8.09
N SER A 149 -20.50 -3.10 -9.04
CA SER A 149 -21.93 -3.07 -8.77
C SER A 149 -22.43 -4.40 -8.22
N LEU A 150 -21.98 -5.52 -8.81
CA LEU A 150 -22.30 -6.86 -8.33
C LEU A 150 -21.80 -7.05 -6.89
N PHE A 151 -20.57 -6.68 -6.62
CA PHE A 151 -19.95 -6.82 -5.30
C PHE A 151 -20.68 -5.97 -4.24
N LYS A 152 -20.99 -4.69 -4.56
CA LYS A 152 -21.77 -3.80 -3.70
C LYS A 152 -23.13 -4.39 -3.35
N ASN A 153 -23.83 -4.92 -4.35
CA ASN A 153 -25.16 -5.54 -4.15
C ASN A 153 -25.06 -6.79 -3.29
N MET A 154 -24.03 -7.62 -3.47
CA MET A 154 -23.80 -8.79 -2.63
C MET A 154 -23.59 -8.41 -1.17
N LEU A 155 -22.75 -7.40 -0.89
CA LEU A 155 -22.51 -6.90 0.47
C LEU A 155 -23.79 -6.33 1.10
N LYS A 156 -24.57 -5.55 0.35
CA LYS A 156 -25.85 -4.98 0.85
C LYS A 156 -26.90 -6.06 1.14
N LEU A 157 -27.02 -7.08 0.28
CA LEU A 157 -27.96 -8.19 0.46
C LEU A 157 -27.65 -9.04 1.69
N THR A 158 -26.38 -9.22 2.01
CA THR A 158 -25.96 -9.95 3.21
C THR A 158 -26.14 -9.16 4.50
N ARG A 159 -26.48 -7.87 4.42
CA ARG A 159 -26.54 -6.91 5.55
C ARG A 159 -25.23 -6.87 6.37
N MET A 160 -24.11 -7.20 5.74
CA MET A 160 -22.80 -7.22 6.38
C MET A 160 -22.13 -5.84 6.40
N VAL A 161 -22.69 -4.88 5.66
CA VAL A 161 -22.15 -3.51 5.58
C VAL A 161 -23.21 -2.47 5.90
N PRO A 162 -22.83 -1.31 6.44
CA PRO A 162 -23.76 -0.22 6.73
C PRO A 162 -24.35 0.31 5.42
N GLN A 163 -25.64 0.67 5.47
CA GLN A 163 -26.31 1.31 4.34
C GLN A 163 -26.30 2.83 4.55
N THR A 164 -25.11 3.41 4.58
CA THR A 164 -24.89 4.83 4.82
C THR A 164 -24.31 5.52 3.59
N ARG A 165 -24.44 6.86 3.55
CA ARG A 165 -23.86 7.68 2.47
C ARG A 165 -22.34 7.58 2.45
N GLU A 166 -21.71 7.51 3.61
CA GLU A 166 -20.25 7.41 3.78
C GLU A 166 -19.73 6.10 3.18
N PHE A 167 -20.46 4.98 3.38
CA PHE A 167 -20.13 3.71 2.73
C PHE A 167 -20.23 3.81 1.21
N ASP A 168 -21.26 4.46 0.68
CA ASP A 168 -21.42 4.62 -0.76
C ASP A 168 -20.30 5.49 -1.36
N GLN A 169 -19.92 6.59 -0.68
CA GLN A 169 -18.81 7.45 -1.09
C GLN A 169 -17.47 6.69 -1.08
N TRP A 170 -17.18 5.97 -0.02
CA TRP A 170 -15.99 5.14 0.06
C TRP A 170 -15.95 4.08 -1.05
N PHE A 171 -17.10 3.45 -1.35
CA PHE A 171 -17.18 2.46 -2.41
C PHE A 171 -16.92 3.07 -3.80
N ASP A 172 -17.37 4.29 -4.04
CA ASP A 172 -17.09 5.03 -5.27
C ASP A 172 -15.59 5.40 -5.37
N GLU A 173 -14.93 5.70 -4.26
CA GLU A 173 -13.47 5.88 -4.23
C GLU A 173 -12.69 4.61 -4.59
N VAL A 174 -13.12 3.44 -4.08
CA VAL A 174 -12.52 2.16 -4.47
C VAL A 174 -12.71 1.93 -5.98
N ARG A 175 -13.87 2.30 -6.55
CA ARG A 175 -14.11 2.25 -7.99
C ARG A 175 -13.13 3.14 -8.77
N GLU A 176 -12.93 4.37 -8.36
CA GLU A 176 -11.94 5.26 -8.98
C GLU A 176 -10.51 4.71 -8.91
N MET A 177 -10.15 4.10 -7.78
CA MET A 177 -8.85 3.45 -7.64
C MET A 177 -8.69 2.29 -8.64
N MET A 178 -9.73 1.48 -8.83
CA MET A 178 -9.73 0.40 -9.82
C MET A 178 -9.53 0.93 -11.25
N HIS A 179 -10.24 2.00 -11.63
CA HIS A 179 -10.08 2.62 -12.95
C HIS A 179 -8.68 3.20 -13.17
N ARG A 180 -8.04 3.73 -12.12
CA ARG A 180 -6.65 4.19 -12.20
C ARG A 180 -5.66 3.04 -12.37
N GLU A 181 -5.86 1.93 -11.67
CA GLU A 181 -5.00 0.74 -11.74
C GLU A 181 -4.93 0.14 -13.16
N VAL A 182 -6.01 0.28 -13.93
CA VAL A 182 -6.06 -0.22 -15.31
C VAL A 182 -5.70 0.85 -16.36
N ASN A 183 -5.35 2.07 -15.95
CA ASN A 183 -5.02 3.15 -16.88
C ASN A 183 -3.50 3.27 -17.09
N TYR A 184 -2.98 2.48 -18.02
CA TYR A 184 -1.54 2.46 -18.31
C TYR A 184 -1.00 3.74 -18.96
N LYS A 185 -1.86 4.60 -19.53
CA LYS A 185 -1.43 5.94 -19.99
C LYS A 185 -1.05 6.83 -18.81
N ILE A 186 -1.85 6.80 -17.74
CA ILE A 186 -1.54 7.56 -16.52
C ILE A 186 -0.27 7.00 -15.88
N GLU A 187 -0.15 5.67 -15.75
CA GLU A 187 1.04 5.03 -15.17
C GLU A 187 2.30 5.37 -15.97
N ALA A 188 2.27 5.29 -17.30
CA ALA A 188 3.39 5.67 -18.17
C ALA A 188 3.79 7.14 -18.02
N ALA A 189 2.81 8.05 -18.01
CA ALA A 189 3.07 9.49 -17.83
C ALA A 189 3.69 9.78 -16.45
N THR A 190 3.22 9.12 -15.41
CA THR A 190 3.74 9.25 -14.05
C THR A 190 5.16 8.68 -13.95
N THR A 191 5.40 7.49 -14.51
CA THR A 191 6.73 6.88 -14.56
C THR A 191 7.75 7.82 -15.19
N ARG A 192 7.42 8.45 -16.33
CA ARG A 192 8.31 9.44 -16.98
C ARG A 192 8.58 10.66 -16.09
N ARG A 193 7.56 11.15 -15.39
CA ARG A 193 7.69 12.30 -14.50
C ARG A 193 8.63 11.99 -13.34
N PHE A 194 8.49 10.83 -12.70
CA PHE A 194 9.39 10.39 -11.63
C PHE A 194 10.80 10.08 -12.15
N ALA A 195 10.94 9.48 -13.34
CA ALA A 195 12.24 9.29 -13.98
C ALA A 195 12.96 10.62 -14.22
N ALA A 196 12.24 11.66 -14.66
CA ALA A 196 12.81 12.99 -14.86
C ALA A 196 13.25 13.63 -13.54
N ARG A 197 12.46 13.51 -12.46
CA ARG A 197 12.79 14.04 -11.12
C ARG A 197 14.00 13.38 -10.49
N LEU A 198 14.19 12.10 -10.72
CA LEU A 198 15.27 11.30 -10.13
C LEU A 198 16.48 11.14 -11.04
N LYS A 199 16.47 11.75 -12.22
CA LYS A 199 17.52 11.57 -13.23
C LYS A 199 18.93 11.86 -12.71
N GLU A 200 19.09 12.91 -11.90
CA GLU A 200 20.37 13.35 -11.37
C GLU A 200 20.72 12.69 -10.01
N ASP A 201 19.83 11.83 -9.48
CA ASP A 201 20.08 11.13 -8.21
C ASP A 201 20.50 9.68 -8.47
N PRO A 202 21.79 9.34 -8.37
CA PRO A 202 22.31 8.04 -8.73
C PRO A 202 21.84 6.91 -7.82
N ARG A 203 21.17 7.21 -6.70
CA ARG A 203 20.67 6.22 -5.74
C ARG A 203 19.41 5.51 -6.23
N TYR A 204 18.72 6.08 -7.25
CA TYR A 204 17.46 5.55 -7.75
C TYR A 204 17.55 5.21 -9.23
N ILE A 205 16.78 4.21 -9.60
CA ILE A 205 16.54 3.83 -10.99
C ILE A 205 15.02 3.79 -11.20
N VAL A 206 14.56 4.48 -12.22
CA VAL A 206 13.19 4.37 -12.72
C VAL A 206 13.26 3.80 -14.12
N PRO A 207 12.58 2.68 -14.42
CA PRO A 207 12.55 2.10 -15.75
C PRO A 207 12.07 3.12 -16.79
N GLN A 208 12.67 3.08 -17.98
CA GLN A 208 12.28 3.97 -19.07
C GLN A 208 11.11 3.37 -19.85
N ILE A 209 10.08 4.18 -20.10
CA ILE A 209 8.93 3.78 -20.91
C ILE A 209 9.34 3.67 -22.39
N ILE A 210 8.93 2.56 -23.03
CA ILE A 210 9.21 2.29 -24.44
C ILE A 210 7.90 2.45 -25.22
N ASP A 211 7.63 3.68 -25.65
CA ASP A 211 6.37 4.11 -26.27
C ASP A 211 5.93 3.23 -27.46
N GLY A 212 6.90 2.73 -28.24
CA GLY A 212 6.62 1.90 -29.41
C GLY A 212 5.78 0.65 -29.10
N TYR A 213 5.80 0.17 -27.87
CA TYR A 213 5.10 -1.05 -27.43
C TYR A 213 4.08 -0.76 -26.30
N CYS A 214 3.79 0.51 -26.01
CA CYS A 214 2.73 0.88 -25.08
C CYS A 214 1.38 1.03 -25.78
N THR A 215 0.31 0.58 -25.12
CA THR A 215 -1.10 0.75 -25.53
C THR A 215 -1.94 1.06 -24.30
N ASP A 216 -3.26 1.06 -24.41
CA ASP A 216 -4.14 1.23 -23.25
C ASP A 216 -4.06 0.03 -22.29
N GLN A 217 -3.72 -1.16 -22.78
CA GLN A 217 -3.71 -2.42 -22.03
C GLN A 217 -2.34 -3.10 -21.95
N VAL A 218 -1.29 -2.48 -22.52
CA VAL A 218 0.09 -2.95 -22.42
C VAL A 218 0.99 -1.78 -22.05
N LEU A 219 1.72 -1.91 -20.94
CA LEU A 219 2.77 -0.97 -20.56
C LEU A 219 4.13 -1.63 -20.79
N CYS A 220 4.99 -0.98 -21.57
CA CYS A 220 6.33 -1.45 -21.88
C CYS A 220 7.38 -0.52 -21.30
N MET A 221 8.35 -1.11 -20.58
CA MET A 221 9.47 -0.37 -19.99
C MET A 221 10.76 -1.19 -20.02
N THR A 222 11.91 -0.55 -19.83
CA THR A 222 13.19 -1.24 -19.73
C THR A 222 13.19 -2.28 -18.63
N PHE A 223 13.84 -3.43 -18.89
CA PHE A 223 14.06 -4.45 -17.87
C PHE A 223 15.21 -4.04 -16.94
N GLU A 224 14.93 -3.95 -15.65
CA GLU A 224 15.92 -3.58 -14.65
C GLU A 224 16.31 -4.77 -13.78
N ARG A 225 17.60 -5.13 -13.78
CA ARG A 225 18.11 -6.24 -12.96
C ARG A 225 18.28 -5.78 -11.51
N GLY A 226 17.72 -6.52 -10.58
CA GLY A 226 17.84 -6.25 -9.15
C GLY A 226 17.42 -7.45 -8.32
N VAL A 227 17.66 -7.38 -7.01
CA VAL A 227 17.21 -8.37 -6.05
C VAL A 227 16.06 -7.81 -5.22
N PRO A 228 15.09 -8.65 -4.79
CA PRO A 228 14.05 -8.22 -3.88
C PRO A 228 14.63 -7.72 -2.54
N ILE A 229 13.98 -6.73 -1.94
CA ILE A 229 14.40 -6.13 -0.67
C ILE A 229 14.46 -7.15 0.46
N ASN A 230 13.54 -8.10 0.49
CA ASN A 230 13.47 -9.17 1.47
C ASN A 230 14.36 -10.38 1.13
N SER A 231 15.21 -10.27 0.12
CA SER A 231 16.17 -11.31 -0.24
C SER A 231 17.21 -11.49 0.88
N PRO A 232 17.60 -12.73 1.23
CA PRO A 232 18.65 -13.00 2.21
C PRO A 232 19.98 -12.29 1.91
N VAL A 233 20.26 -12.00 0.63
CA VAL A 233 21.50 -11.29 0.22
C VAL A 233 21.54 -9.87 0.80
N MET A 234 20.40 -9.24 1.07
CA MET A 234 20.35 -7.90 1.67
C MET A 234 20.97 -7.88 3.07
N LEU A 235 20.74 -8.91 3.86
CA LEU A 235 21.31 -9.03 5.21
C LEU A 235 22.80 -9.43 5.21
N SER A 236 23.30 -9.96 4.10
CA SER A 236 24.75 -10.24 3.94
C SER A 236 25.57 -8.99 3.58
N LEU A 237 24.91 -7.87 3.23
CA LEU A 237 25.59 -6.62 2.96
C LEU A 237 26.20 -6.02 4.24
N PRO A 238 27.36 -5.34 4.16
CA PRO A 238 27.89 -4.53 5.25
C PRO A 238 26.84 -3.55 5.81
N GLN A 239 26.89 -3.29 7.12
CA GLN A 239 25.93 -2.40 7.79
C GLN A 239 25.83 -1.02 7.12
N GLU A 240 26.96 -0.44 6.70
CA GLU A 240 26.99 0.85 6.03
C GLU A 240 26.18 0.87 4.72
N ARG A 241 26.26 -0.20 3.90
CA ARG A 241 25.48 -0.31 2.66
C ARG A 241 23.98 -0.43 2.96
N ARG A 242 23.61 -1.22 3.96
CA ARG A 242 22.23 -1.36 4.42
C ARG A 242 21.69 -0.01 4.95
N ASN A 243 22.51 0.74 5.68
CA ASN A 243 22.16 2.07 6.18
C ASN A 243 21.88 3.05 5.03
N LYS A 244 22.76 3.13 4.02
CA LYS A 244 22.57 4.00 2.84
C LYS A 244 21.31 3.65 2.05
N LEU A 245 21.01 2.37 1.88
CA LEU A 245 19.76 1.93 1.25
C LEU A 245 18.54 2.32 2.08
N GLY A 246 18.61 2.17 3.39
CA GLY A 246 17.56 2.59 4.30
C GLY A 246 17.31 4.10 4.23
N GLU A 247 18.35 4.91 4.32
CA GLU A 247 18.25 6.36 4.18
C GLU A 247 17.60 6.75 2.86
N ALA A 248 18.05 6.17 1.73
CA ALA A 248 17.45 6.42 0.43
C ALA A 248 15.95 6.03 0.40
N SER A 249 15.57 4.88 0.97
CA SER A 249 14.18 4.45 1.02
C SER A 249 13.28 5.40 1.80
N LEU A 250 13.75 5.93 2.93
CA LEU A 250 12.97 6.89 3.71
C LEU A 250 12.99 8.28 3.05
N GLU A 251 14.12 8.69 2.48
CA GLU A 251 14.24 9.98 1.81
C GLU A 251 13.28 10.10 0.62
N ILE A 252 13.14 9.05 -0.22
CA ILE A 252 12.19 9.10 -1.33
C ILE A 252 10.75 9.29 -0.82
N ALA A 253 10.36 8.64 0.29
CA ALA A 253 9.03 8.82 0.87
C ALA A 253 8.81 10.25 1.37
N VAL A 254 9.82 10.86 1.98
CA VAL A 254 9.79 12.25 2.46
C VAL A 254 9.72 13.23 1.29
N ARG A 255 10.51 13.03 0.22
CA ARG A 255 10.51 13.86 -0.99
C ARG A 255 9.19 13.79 -1.74
N GLU A 256 8.63 12.60 -1.89
CA GLU A 256 7.32 12.40 -2.52
C GLU A 256 6.26 13.28 -1.86
N ILE A 257 6.23 13.33 -0.54
CA ILE A 257 5.23 14.09 0.22
C ILE A 257 5.57 15.58 0.25
N PHE A 258 6.76 15.95 0.71
CA PHE A 258 7.06 17.33 1.10
C PHE A 258 7.76 18.16 0.01
N GLU A 259 8.42 17.52 -0.95
CA GLU A 259 9.05 18.21 -2.08
C GLU A 259 8.12 18.23 -3.30
N TRP A 260 7.43 17.10 -3.58
CA TRP A 260 6.62 16.97 -4.81
C TRP A 260 5.11 17.07 -4.59
N GLY A 261 4.62 16.95 -3.36
CA GLY A 261 3.19 16.97 -3.05
C GLY A 261 2.42 15.81 -3.65
N GLU A 262 3.12 14.76 -4.10
CA GLU A 262 2.52 13.55 -4.65
C GLU A 262 3.32 12.31 -4.26
N MET A 263 2.63 11.22 -3.96
CA MET A 263 3.24 10.04 -3.34
C MET A 263 2.69 8.74 -3.92
N GLN A 264 3.57 7.76 -4.11
CA GLN A 264 3.20 6.37 -4.33
C GLN A 264 2.58 5.79 -3.04
N THR A 265 1.32 5.37 -3.12
CA THR A 265 0.53 4.94 -1.95
C THR A 265 0.47 3.43 -1.75
N ASP A 266 1.05 2.63 -2.66
CA ASP A 266 1.19 1.18 -2.51
C ASP A 266 2.59 0.81 -1.95
N PRO A 267 2.70 0.48 -0.65
CA PRO A 267 3.98 0.16 -0.01
C PRO A 267 4.44 -1.29 -0.25
N ASN A 268 3.90 -1.97 -1.25
CA ASN A 268 4.26 -3.36 -1.54
C ASN A 268 5.74 -3.47 -1.91
N PHE A 269 6.47 -4.37 -1.27
CA PHE A 269 7.89 -4.63 -1.56
C PHE A 269 8.13 -5.12 -2.98
N GLY A 270 7.15 -5.72 -3.63
CA GLY A 270 7.21 -6.10 -5.04
C GLY A 270 7.40 -4.92 -6.00
N ASN A 271 7.11 -3.68 -5.54
CA ASN A 271 7.30 -2.46 -6.31
C ASN A 271 8.75 -1.94 -6.26
N TYR A 272 9.63 -2.61 -5.52
CA TYR A 272 11.01 -2.20 -5.30
C TYR A 272 12.00 -3.34 -5.49
N LEU A 273 13.08 -3.08 -6.23
CA LEU A 273 14.24 -3.96 -6.29
C LEU A 273 15.49 -3.17 -5.87
N VAL A 274 16.54 -3.88 -5.53
CA VAL A 274 17.85 -3.28 -5.26
C VAL A 274 18.85 -3.80 -6.28
N ARG A 275 19.47 -2.88 -7.03
CA ARG A 275 20.64 -3.17 -7.83
C ARG A 275 21.88 -3.04 -6.94
N LEU A 276 22.52 -4.17 -6.67
CA LEU A 276 23.72 -4.19 -5.85
C LEU A 276 24.91 -3.63 -6.63
N GLY A 277 25.62 -2.73 -6.00
CA GLY A 277 26.90 -2.20 -6.51
C GLY A 277 27.97 -3.30 -6.54
N ASN A 278 28.75 -3.31 -7.61
CA ASN A 278 29.85 -4.24 -7.79
C ASN A 278 31.03 -3.55 -8.50
N GLY A 279 32.25 -4.10 -8.31
CA GLY A 279 33.44 -3.61 -9.01
C GLY A 279 33.66 -2.10 -8.86
N ASN A 280 33.60 -1.38 -9.99
CA ASN A 280 33.82 0.07 -10.03
C ASN A 280 32.61 0.90 -9.62
N ASP A 281 31.38 0.35 -9.70
CA ASP A 281 30.14 0.99 -9.22
C ASP A 281 29.71 0.31 -7.90
N ILE A 282 30.23 0.84 -6.80
CA ILE A 282 29.93 0.32 -5.45
C ILE A 282 28.63 0.85 -4.86
N LEU A 283 27.92 1.72 -5.59
CA LEU A 283 26.66 2.30 -5.14
C LEU A 283 25.50 1.33 -5.34
N ASP A 284 24.84 0.96 -4.25
CA ASP A 284 23.57 0.26 -4.30
C ASP A 284 22.47 1.23 -4.72
N LYS A 285 21.56 0.77 -5.60
CA LYS A 285 20.51 1.62 -6.17
C LYS A 285 19.14 0.97 -5.94
N ILE A 286 18.19 1.79 -5.51
CA ILE A 286 16.78 1.36 -5.40
C ILE A 286 16.13 1.51 -6.77
N ILE A 287 15.52 0.45 -7.27
CA ILE A 287 14.74 0.44 -8.51
C ILE A 287 13.27 0.59 -8.12
N LEU A 288 12.61 1.62 -8.65
CA LEU A 288 11.20 1.93 -8.43
C LEU A 288 10.40 1.44 -9.64
N LEU A 289 9.57 0.40 -9.46
CA LEU A 289 8.97 -0.34 -10.59
C LEU A 289 7.54 0.12 -10.93
N ASP A 290 6.75 0.60 -9.97
CA ASP A 290 5.32 0.86 -10.16
C ASP A 290 4.92 2.26 -9.72
N PHE A 291 4.23 2.98 -10.60
CA PHE A 291 3.71 4.33 -10.40
C PHE A 291 2.20 4.43 -10.69
N GLY A 292 1.48 3.31 -10.68
CA GLY A 292 0.04 3.26 -10.90
C GLY A 292 -0.78 3.88 -9.77
N ALA A 293 -0.29 3.79 -8.53
CA ALA A 293 -1.01 4.23 -7.33
C ALA A 293 -0.52 5.59 -6.79
N ILE A 294 -0.23 6.57 -7.65
CA ILE A 294 0.20 7.91 -7.21
C ILE A 294 -1.02 8.77 -6.81
N ARG A 295 -0.89 9.49 -5.67
CA ARG A 295 -1.85 10.45 -5.17
C ARG A 295 -1.22 11.82 -4.94
N GLN A 296 -1.96 12.87 -5.24
CA GLN A 296 -1.62 14.24 -4.93
C GLN A 296 -2.25 14.66 -3.60
N PHE A 297 -1.57 15.51 -2.87
CA PHE A 297 -2.00 16.03 -1.58
C PHE A 297 -2.10 17.56 -1.65
N ASP A 298 -3.10 18.12 -0.98
CA ASP A 298 -3.24 19.56 -0.89
C ASP A 298 -2.24 20.18 0.10
N GLU A 299 -1.87 21.44 -0.12
CA GLU A 299 -0.88 22.15 0.70
C GLU A 299 -1.35 22.37 2.15
N HIS A 300 -2.65 22.41 2.42
CA HIS A 300 -3.15 22.53 3.79
C HIS A 300 -2.83 21.28 4.60
N LEU A 301 -3.11 20.08 4.05
CA LEU A 301 -2.74 18.82 4.66
C LEU A 301 -1.23 18.68 4.85
N LEU A 302 -0.45 19.05 3.82
CA LEU A 302 1.01 19.00 3.89
C LEU A 302 1.56 19.95 4.96
N GLY A 303 0.94 21.12 5.13
CA GLY A 303 1.25 22.05 6.20
C GLY A 303 1.01 21.47 7.60
N VAL A 304 -0.09 20.74 7.78
CA VAL A 304 -0.37 20.03 9.04
C VAL A 304 0.64 18.90 9.26
N ALA A 305 0.94 18.11 8.23
CA ALA A 305 1.93 17.03 8.32
C ALA A 305 3.32 17.54 8.70
N ARG A 306 3.77 18.69 8.13
CA ARG A 306 5.03 19.34 8.54
C ARG A 306 5.03 19.73 10.01
N LYS A 307 3.94 20.33 10.51
CA LYS A 307 3.81 20.70 11.94
C LYS A 307 3.87 19.49 12.86
N LEU A 308 3.19 18.39 12.49
CA LEU A 308 3.22 17.15 13.26
C LEU A 308 4.64 16.56 13.33
N ILE A 309 5.38 16.53 12.23
CA ILE A 309 6.76 16.05 12.22
C ILE A 309 7.67 17.01 13.02
N HIS A 310 7.45 18.32 12.92
CA HIS A 310 8.20 19.30 13.70
C HIS A 310 8.01 19.10 15.22
N ALA A 311 6.77 18.90 15.66
CA ALA A 311 6.48 18.55 17.06
C ALA A 311 7.14 17.22 17.47
N GLY A 312 7.23 16.25 16.53
CA GLY A 312 7.95 15.00 16.74
C GLY A 312 9.44 15.17 16.98
N PHE A 313 10.10 16.13 16.31
CA PHE A 313 11.53 16.43 16.59
C PHE A 313 11.78 16.84 18.03
N ASN A 314 10.87 17.60 18.63
CA ASN A 314 10.94 18.04 20.00
C ASN A 314 10.39 17.02 20.97
N HIS A 315 9.71 15.99 20.48
CA HIS A 315 8.96 15.01 21.26
C HIS A 315 7.99 15.68 22.26
N SER A 316 7.33 16.76 21.82
CA SER A 316 6.44 17.57 22.65
C SER A 316 4.98 17.19 22.40
N SER A 317 4.32 16.67 23.45
CA SER A 317 2.89 16.35 23.40
C SER A 317 2.03 17.61 23.21
N GLU A 318 2.44 18.74 23.79
CA GLU A 318 1.74 20.01 23.68
C GLU A 318 1.82 20.56 22.25
N GLU A 319 3.03 20.61 21.66
CA GLU A 319 3.22 21.02 20.26
C GLU A 319 2.48 20.08 19.30
N MET A 320 2.45 18.77 19.59
CA MET A 320 1.74 17.78 18.79
C MET A 320 0.23 18.04 18.79
N VAL A 321 -0.37 18.31 19.97
CA VAL A 321 -1.79 18.69 20.07
C VAL A 321 -2.06 20.02 19.36
N GLN A 322 -1.16 20.99 19.49
CA GLN A 322 -1.30 22.27 18.79
C GLN A 322 -1.22 22.10 17.26
N ALA A 323 -0.32 21.23 16.76
CA ALA A 323 -0.18 20.93 15.33
C ALA A 323 -1.45 20.33 14.71
N MET A 324 -2.30 19.68 15.50
CA MET A 324 -3.60 19.15 15.06
C MET A 324 -4.67 20.24 14.90
N THR A 325 -4.45 21.45 15.38
CA THR A 325 -5.45 22.53 15.34
C THR A 325 -5.53 23.15 13.94
N GLY A 326 -6.75 23.44 13.48
CA GLY A 326 -6.99 24.08 12.19
C GLY A 326 -7.11 23.09 11.02
N TYR A 327 -7.23 21.81 11.29
CA TYR A 327 -7.59 20.81 10.29
C TYR A 327 -8.90 20.13 10.70
N GLU A 328 -9.91 20.19 9.82
CA GLU A 328 -11.30 19.82 10.13
C GLU A 328 -11.43 18.47 10.85
N PHE A 329 -10.71 17.47 10.42
CA PHE A 329 -10.71 16.16 11.05
C PHE A 329 -10.27 16.23 12.52
N PHE A 330 -9.15 16.87 12.81
CA PHE A 330 -8.66 16.98 14.18
C PHE A 330 -9.51 17.92 15.02
N ASP A 331 -10.10 18.95 14.41
CA ASP A 331 -10.98 19.88 15.12
C ASP A 331 -12.30 19.22 15.56
N SER A 332 -12.75 18.21 14.79
CA SER A 332 -13.92 17.38 15.15
C SER A 332 -13.68 16.46 16.36
N ILE A 333 -12.42 16.22 16.75
CA ILE A 333 -12.06 15.32 17.83
C ILE A 333 -12.15 16.04 19.18
N PRO A 334 -12.81 15.43 20.22
CA PRO A 334 -12.86 16.01 21.54
C PRO A 334 -11.47 16.32 22.12
N GLN A 335 -11.32 17.47 22.77
CA GLN A 335 -10.03 17.90 23.34
C GLN A 335 -9.42 16.88 24.32
N SER A 336 -10.28 16.13 25.05
CA SER A 336 -9.83 15.08 25.95
C SER A 336 -9.15 13.88 25.28
N ILE A 337 -9.37 13.68 23.97
CA ILE A 337 -8.83 12.56 23.19
C ILE A 337 -7.54 12.95 22.43
N LYS A 338 -7.36 14.23 22.14
CA LYS A 338 -6.18 14.71 21.39
C LYS A 338 -4.83 14.28 22.01
N PRO A 339 -4.64 14.26 23.35
CA PRO A 339 -3.39 13.75 23.93
C PRO A 339 -3.12 12.26 23.63
N ASP A 340 -4.16 11.43 23.55
CA ASP A 340 -3.96 10.01 23.20
C ASP A 340 -3.62 9.82 21.71
N MET A 341 -4.18 10.64 20.84
CA MET A 341 -3.75 10.70 19.44
C MET A 341 -2.33 11.25 19.30
N ALA A 342 -1.97 12.27 20.06
CA ALA A 342 -0.61 12.81 20.08
C ALA A 342 0.42 11.73 20.38
N LYS A 343 0.13 10.78 21.28
CA LYS A 343 1.02 9.63 21.56
C LYS A 343 1.29 8.77 20.33
N VAL A 344 0.29 8.56 19.46
CA VAL A 344 0.47 7.80 18.21
C VAL A 344 1.43 8.52 17.28
N PHE A 345 1.26 9.84 17.10
CA PHE A 345 2.12 10.64 16.21
C PHE A 345 3.52 10.82 16.79
N LEU A 346 3.66 11.01 18.12
CA LEU A 346 4.97 11.05 18.78
C LEU A 346 5.73 9.73 18.59
N LEU A 347 5.03 8.61 18.74
CA LEU A 347 5.62 7.31 18.51
C LEU A 347 5.99 7.12 17.02
N ALA A 348 5.11 7.51 16.09
CA ALA A 348 5.40 7.42 14.65
C ALA A 348 6.62 8.26 14.23
N THR A 349 6.91 9.35 14.95
CA THR A 349 8.04 10.24 14.70
C THR A 349 9.26 9.97 15.61
N GLU A 350 9.24 8.91 16.42
CA GLU A 350 10.26 8.58 17.42
C GLU A 350 11.69 8.58 16.83
N ALA A 351 11.86 7.99 15.64
CA ALA A 351 13.16 7.93 14.96
C ALA A 351 13.75 9.32 14.60
N PHE A 352 12.93 10.36 14.60
CA PHE A 352 13.33 11.75 14.32
C PHE A 352 13.51 12.56 15.60
N SER A 353 13.07 12.04 16.76
CA SER A 353 13.08 12.76 18.01
C SER A 353 14.49 13.04 18.55
N ASN A 354 14.59 14.01 19.46
CA ASN A 354 15.79 14.16 20.27
C ASN A 354 15.69 13.18 21.45
N PRO A 355 16.63 12.23 21.60
CA PRO A 355 16.57 11.24 22.67
C PRO A 355 16.53 11.89 24.08
N SER A 356 17.13 13.07 24.26
CA SER A 356 17.09 13.78 25.53
C SER A 356 15.68 14.25 25.93
N ASN A 357 14.78 14.38 24.95
CA ASN A 357 13.40 14.83 25.16
C ASN A 357 12.40 13.66 25.11
N ASN A 358 12.86 12.44 24.82
CA ASN A 358 12.02 11.27 24.68
C ASN A 358 12.30 10.24 25.78
N PRO A 359 11.62 10.35 26.93
CA PRO A 359 11.79 9.41 28.03
C PRO A 359 11.25 8.01 27.73
N ASP A 360 10.38 7.87 26.73
CA ASP A 360 9.76 6.61 26.32
C ASP A 360 10.59 5.84 25.28
N LEU A 361 11.73 6.42 24.86
CA LEU A 361 12.62 5.77 23.90
C LEU A 361 13.20 4.49 24.51
N PRO A 362 13.03 3.32 23.88
CA PRO A 362 13.57 2.09 24.43
C PRO A 362 15.11 2.14 24.53
N ALA A 363 15.63 1.63 25.64
CA ALA A 363 17.07 1.65 25.89
C ALA A 363 17.85 0.94 24.76
N GLY A 364 18.91 1.59 24.26
CA GLY A 364 19.78 1.05 23.21
C GLY A 364 19.23 1.10 21.79
N VAL A 365 18.05 1.69 21.57
CA VAL A 365 17.46 1.83 20.22
C VAL A 365 18.09 2.98 19.44
N MET A 366 18.56 4.01 20.11
CA MET A 366 19.25 5.14 19.49
C MET A 366 20.60 5.34 20.19
N ASP A 367 21.67 5.52 19.41
CA ASP A 367 23.01 5.76 19.93
C ASP A 367 23.31 7.26 20.13
N GLU A 368 24.53 7.58 20.61
CA GLU A 368 25.00 8.95 20.84
C GLU A 368 25.11 9.81 19.56
N HIS A 369 25.14 9.17 18.38
CA HIS A 369 25.16 9.81 17.07
C HIS A 369 23.77 9.92 16.44
N PHE A 370 22.70 9.62 17.20
CA PHE A 370 21.31 9.58 16.75
C PHE A 370 21.05 8.51 15.68
N ALA A 371 21.89 7.48 15.57
CA ALA A 371 21.60 6.36 14.71
C ALA A 371 20.55 5.46 15.38
N TYR A 372 19.40 5.36 14.74
CA TYR A 372 18.24 4.63 15.22
C TYR A 372 18.29 3.19 14.69
N ASP A 373 18.22 2.21 15.60
CA ASP A 373 18.17 0.78 15.27
C ASP A 373 16.74 0.37 14.92
N TRP A 374 16.43 0.31 13.64
CA TRP A 374 15.10 0.04 13.13
C TRP A 374 14.59 -1.36 13.44
N LYS A 375 15.49 -2.34 13.54
CA LYS A 375 15.11 -3.70 13.92
C LYS A 375 14.83 -3.81 15.42
N ALA A 376 15.72 -3.31 16.24
CA ALA A 376 15.57 -3.39 17.69
C ALA A 376 14.37 -2.59 18.20
N SER A 377 14.07 -1.46 17.55
CA SER A 377 12.96 -0.58 17.93
C SER A 377 11.58 -1.20 17.75
N GLN A 378 11.41 -2.10 16.79
CA GLN A 378 10.10 -2.63 16.37
C GLN A 378 9.06 -1.52 16.13
N LEU A 379 9.51 -0.34 15.64
CA LEU A 379 8.71 0.89 15.59
C LEU A 379 7.39 0.69 14.85
N HIS A 380 7.41 0.06 13.68
CA HIS A 380 6.21 -0.19 12.88
C HIS A 380 5.15 -0.98 13.67
N SER A 381 5.55 -2.03 14.41
CA SER A 381 4.64 -2.85 15.23
C SER A 381 4.09 -2.07 16.42
N ARG A 382 4.94 -1.26 17.07
CA ARG A 382 4.56 -0.42 18.22
C ARG A 382 3.56 0.66 17.79
N VAL A 383 3.78 1.30 16.64
CA VAL A 383 2.85 2.29 16.07
C VAL A 383 1.50 1.64 15.76
N MET A 384 1.49 0.50 15.09
CA MET A 384 0.25 -0.24 14.78
C MET A 384 -0.51 -0.65 16.06
N GLN A 385 0.20 -1.16 17.07
CA GLN A 385 -0.42 -1.51 18.34
C GLN A 385 -1.01 -0.29 19.06
N GLN A 386 -0.30 0.85 19.08
CA GLN A 386 -0.78 2.07 19.70
C GLN A 386 -1.99 2.64 18.95
N ALA A 387 -1.96 2.65 17.62
CA ALA A 387 -3.08 3.06 16.78
C ALA A 387 -4.32 2.18 17.04
N SER A 388 -4.17 0.86 17.11
CA SER A 388 -5.27 -0.07 17.41
C SER A 388 -5.90 0.18 18.77
N LYS A 389 -5.10 0.51 19.81
CA LYS A 389 -5.62 0.90 21.13
C LYS A 389 -6.45 2.19 21.06
N SER A 390 -5.99 3.17 20.28
CA SER A 390 -6.72 4.42 20.08
C SER A 390 -8.02 4.23 19.29
N MET A 391 -8.04 3.32 18.32
CA MET A 391 -9.24 2.95 17.55
C MET A 391 -10.31 2.25 18.40
N ALA A 392 -9.95 1.54 19.45
CA ALA A 392 -10.90 0.91 20.36
C ALA A 392 -11.68 1.93 21.24
N SER A 393 -11.33 3.22 21.19
CA SER A 393 -12.06 4.28 21.88
C SER A 393 -13.42 4.54 21.21
N ARG A 394 -14.48 4.69 22.01
CA ARG A 394 -15.82 5.09 21.53
C ARG A 394 -15.86 6.47 20.84
N TYR A 395 -14.80 7.25 20.94
CA TYR A 395 -14.64 8.56 20.30
C TYR A 395 -13.78 8.50 19.04
N PHE A 396 -13.45 7.29 18.58
CA PHE A 396 -12.69 7.13 17.35
C PHE A 396 -13.46 7.70 16.17
N SER A 397 -12.82 8.58 15.41
CA SER A 397 -13.27 9.07 14.11
C SER A 397 -12.35 8.54 13.02
N VAL A 398 -12.92 8.14 11.91
CA VAL A 398 -12.13 7.63 10.76
C VAL A 398 -11.24 8.74 10.22
N PRO A 399 -9.92 8.57 10.20
CA PRO A 399 -9.02 9.57 9.60
C PRO A 399 -9.35 9.80 8.13
N PRO A 400 -9.15 11.01 7.60
CA PRO A 400 -9.20 11.25 6.17
C PRO A 400 -8.31 10.26 5.42
N LYS A 401 -8.75 9.87 4.23
CA LYS A 401 -8.03 8.91 3.38
C LYS A 401 -6.57 9.31 3.12
N GLU A 402 -6.32 10.60 2.98
CA GLU A 402 -5.00 11.16 2.75
C GLU A 402 -4.04 10.84 3.91
N PHE A 403 -4.51 10.97 5.16
CA PHE A 403 -3.74 10.56 6.34
C PHE A 403 -3.46 9.06 6.36
N MET A 404 -4.43 8.25 5.95
CA MET A 404 -4.23 6.80 5.85
C MET A 404 -3.16 6.45 4.82
N PHE A 405 -3.15 7.13 3.67
CA PHE A 405 -2.11 6.92 2.64
C PHE A 405 -0.71 7.32 3.14
N ILE A 406 -0.59 8.49 3.77
CA ILE A 406 0.67 8.96 4.36
C ILE A 406 1.17 7.97 5.43
N SER A 407 0.29 7.56 6.35
CA SER A 407 0.63 6.60 7.41
C SER A 407 1.13 5.27 6.83
N ARG A 408 0.45 4.75 5.80
CA ARG A 408 0.85 3.51 5.13
C ARG A 408 2.19 3.61 4.43
N LYS A 409 2.47 4.73 3.77
CA LYS A 409 3.78 4.98 3.14
C LYS A 409 4.90 4.96 4.17
N PHE A 410 4.73 5.66 5.30
CA PHE A 410 5.73 5.67 6.37
C PHE A 410 5.88 4.30 7.02
N ILE A 411 4.78 3.58 7.30
CA ILE A 411 4.84 2.22 7.82
C ILE A 411 5.59 1.30 6.84
N GLY A 412 5.35 1.42 5.54
CA GLY A 412 6.08 0.69 4.51
C GLY A 412 7.58 1.01 4.53
N ALA A 413 7.95 2.30 4.60
CA ALA A 413 9.34 2.73 4.71
C ALA A 413 10.00 2.21 6.01
N TYR A 414 9.32 2.27 7.15
CA TYR A 414 9.81 1.73 8.43
C TYR A 414 9.98 0.20 8.38
N THR A 415 9.05 -0.48 7.71
CA THR A 415 9.17 -1.93 7.49
C THR A 415 10.38 -2.25 6.62
N PHE A 416 10.62 -1.48 5.56
CA PHE A 416 11.82 -1.60 4.74
C PHE A 416 13.09 -1.48 5.59
N MET A 417 13.18 -0.39 6.39
CA MET A 417 14.30 -0.15 7.30
C MET A 417 14.53 -1.31 8.28
N THR A 418 13.42 -1.87 8.81
CA THR A 418 13.45 -3.01 9.74
C THR A 418 13.94 -4.28 9.05
N VAL A 419 13.45 -4.59 7.84
CA VAL A 419 13.80 -5.79 7.06
C VAL A 419 15.28 -5.83 6.72
N ILE A 420 15.86 -4.69 6.32
CA ILE A 420 17.29 -4.61 6.02
C ILE A 420 18.16 -4.36 7.26
N GLU A 421 17.56 -4.30 8.45
CA GLU A 421 18.25 -4.02 9.73
C GLU A 421 19.10 -2.75 9.67
N ALA A 422 18.54 -1.66 9.14
CA ALA A 422 19.23 -0.38 9.05
C ALA A 422 19.45 0.24 10.44
N LYS A 423 20.56 0.98 10.57
CA LYS A 423 20.90 1.82 11.74
C LYS A 423 21.29 3.19 11.24
N THR A 424 20.38 4.17 11.33
CA THR A 424 20.55 5.42 10.58
C THR A 424 20.12 6.63 11.37
N ASN A 425 20.85 7.74 11.22
CA ASN A 425 20.42 9.06 11.68
C ASN A 425 19.61 9.75 10.58
N VAL A 426 18.30 9.54 10.58
CA VAL A 426 17.40 10.12 9.58
C VAL A 426 16.93 11.53 9.93
N ARG A 427 17.18 12.01 11.16
CA ARG A 427 16.71 13.32 11.64
C ARG A 427 17.21 14.47 10.75
N ALA A 428 18.51 14.48 10.43
CA ALA A 428 19.12 15.53 9.62
C ALA A 428 18.58 15.54 8.18
N MET A 429 18.29 14.36 7.62
CA MET A 429 17.72 14.21 6.29
C MET A 429 16.27 14.74 6.26
N VAL A 430 15.43 14.30 7.19
CA VAL A 430 14.01 14.74 7.25
C VAL A 430 13.91 16.26 7.43
N LYS A 431 14.77 16.87 8.26
CA LYS A 431 14.81 18.33 8.47
C LYS A 431 15.04 19.18 7.22
N LYS A 432 15.56 18.61 6.14
CA LYS A 432 15.79 19.34 4.88
C LYS A 432 14.51 19.61 4.10
N PHE A 433 13.46 18.86 4.38
CA PHE A 433 12.22 18.85 3.57
C PHE A 433 11.00 19.42 4.33
N ILE A 434 11.13 19.76 5.60
CA ILE A 434 10.03 20.27 6.44
C ILE A 434 10.33 21.63 7.06
#